data_1610745d4891c9068d90defcc718e408
#
_entry.id   1610745d4891c9068d90defcc718e408
#
_cell.length_a   1.000
_cell.length_b   1.000
_cell.length_c   1.000
_cell.angle_alpha   90.00
_cell.angle_beta   90.00
_cell.angle_gamma   90.00
#
_symmetry.space_group_name_H-M   'P 1'
#
loop_
_entity.id
_entity.type
_entity.pdbx_description
1 polymer ?
#
loop_
_entity_poly.entity_id
_entity_poly.type
_entity_poly.pdbx_seq_one_letter_code
_entity_poly.pdbx_strand_id
1 'polypeptide(L)'
;LYDADQGILLSGDHVLPSITPHVSGVGNGADALKSYIATLDLVADLPGVRLGLPAHGHPFEDVPGRVDAIKRHHEERMHLLQQVSSSLGAATVQQLSREIFPKKHWGVMAESETFAHLEHMVLAGEAERREEHGRLLYEVAPPS
;
A
#
# COMPACT_ATOMS: atom_id res chain seq x y z
N LEU A 1 16.75 6.88 9.08
CA LEU A 1 17.87 6.95 10.01
C LEU A 1 17.34 6.93 11.45
N TYR A 2 17.94 6.12 12.31
CA TYR A 2 17.56 5.98 13.71
C TYR A 2 18.72 6.35 14.64
N ASP A 3 18.46 7.27 15.58
CA ASP A 3 19.34 7.63 16.67
C ASP A 3 18.88 6.90 17.95
N ALA A 4 19.57 5.84 18.32
CA ALA A 4 19.21 4.98 19.45
C ALA A 4 19.40 5.69 20.82
N ASP A 5 20.35 6.60 20.93
CA ASP A 5 20.64 7.32 22.19
C ASP A 5 19.53 8.34 22.50
N GLN A 6 19.03 8.99 21.47
CA GLN A 6 17.94 9.96 21.56
C GLN A 6 16.55 9.32 21.43
N GLY A 7 16.44 8.10 20.91
CA GLY A 7 15.16 7.48 20.56
C GLY A 7 14.43 8.21 19.42
N ILE A 8 15.18 8.80 18.47
CA ILE A 8 14.64 9.61 17.38
C ILE A 8 14.76 8.85 16.06
N LEU A 9 13.65 8.70 15.36
CA LEU A 9 13.58 8.12 14.03
C LEU A 9 13.35 9.22 12.98
N LEU A 10 14.28 9.43 12.08
CA LEU A 10 14.07 10.21 10.86
C LEU A 10 13.35 9.31 9.85
N SER A 11 12.02 9.37 9.81
CA SER A 11 11.19 8.45 9.02
C SER A 11 11.08 8.83 7.54
N GLY A 12 11.46 10.05 7.16
CA GLY A 12 11.33 10.52 5.77
C GLY A 12 9.87 10.44 5.30
N ASP A 13 9.68 9.97 4.06
CA ASP A 13 8.36 9.67 3.51
C ASP A 13 7.94 8.20 3.73
N HIS A 14 8.75 7.40 4.42
CA HIS A 14 8.47 6.00 4.66
C HIS A 14 7.33 5.79 5.65
N VAL A 15 7.30 6.57 6.73
CA VAL A 15 6.22 6.60 7.72
C VAL A 15 5.82 8.05 7.95
N LEU A 16 4.60 8.39 7.58
CA LEU A 16 4.03 9.72 7.72
C LEU A 16 2.92 9.73 8.79
N PRO A 17 2.76 10.82 9.56
CA PRO A 17 1.90 10.85 10.74
C PRO A 17 0.41 10.73 10.43
N SER A 18 -0.05 11.24 9.30
CA SER A 18 -1.48 11.37 9.00
C SER A 18 -1.92 10.80 7.66
N ILE A 19 -1.03 10.70 6.68
CA ILE A 19 -1.33 10.13 5.37
C ILE A 19 -0.58 8.82 5.16
N THR A 20 -1.17 7.91 4.39
CA THR A 20 -0.48 6.68 3.98
C THR A 20 0.42 7.01 2.80
N PRO A 21 1.73 6.70 2.88
CA PRO A 21 2.64 6.89 1.77
C PRO A 21 2.20 6.10 0.53
N HIS A 22 2.43 6.70 -0.64
CA HIS A 22 2.15 6.06 -1.91
C HIS A 22 3.13 4.93 -2.18
N VAL A 23 2.61 3.74 -2.47
CA VAL A 23 3.41 2.58 -2.91
C VAL A 23 3.22 2.40 -4.41
N SER A 24 4.24 2.74 -5.20
CA SER A 24 4.21 2.53 -6.64
C SER A 24 4.54 1.09 -6.99
N GLY A 25 3.68 0.46 -7.79
CA GLY A 25 3.95 -0.86 -8.38
C GLY A 25 4.88 -0.83 -9.59
N VAL A 26 5.21 0.35 -10.10
CA VAL A 26 6.04 0.50 -11.29
C VAL A 26 7.50 0.73 -10.91
N GLY A 27 8.39 -0.13 -11.37
CA GLY A 27 9.84 0.02 -11.19
C GLY A 27 10.41 -0.38 -9.82
N ASN A 28 9.59 -0.87 -8.91
CA ASN A 28 9.98 -1.21 -7.52
C ASN A 28 10.08 -2.73 -7.26
N GLY A 29 10.41 -3.53 -8.27
CA GLY A 29 10.51 -4.98 -8.15
C GLY A 29 9.17 -5.70 -8.32
N ALA A 30 9.18 -7.02 -8.10
CA ALA A 30 8.03 -7.88 -8.38
C ALA A 30 6.87 -7.69 -7.39
N ASP A 31 7.16 -7.32 -6.12
CA ASP A 31 6.18 -7.11 -5.06
C ASP A 31 6.57 -5.91 -4.19
N ALA A 32 6.26 -4.73 -4.69
CA ALA A 32 6.57 -3.46 -4.01
C ALA A 32 5.82 -3.33 -2.68
N LEU A 33 4.56 -3.78 -2.61
CA LEU A 33 3.75 -3.70 -1.40
C LEU A 33 4.30 -4.62 -0.30
N LYS A 34 4.65 -5.85 -0.62
CA LYS A 34 5.28 -6.78 0.34
C LYS A 34 6.59 -6.21 0.89
N SER A 35 7.42 -5.66 0.01
CA SER A 35 8.70 -5.05 0.41
C SER A 35 8.47 -3.86 1.34
N TYR A 36 7.48 -3.01 1.04
CA TYR A 36 7.12 -1.87 1.88
C TYR A 36 6.63 -2.33 3.26
N ILE A 37 5.71 -3.28 3.33
CA ILE A 37 5.19 -3.83 4.60
C ILE A 37 6.33 -4.44 5.44
N ALA A 38 7.23 -5.21 4.82
CA ALA A 38 8.37 -5.78 5.53
C ALA A 38 9.29 -4.71 6.14
N THR A 39 9.50 -3.60 5.44
CA THR A 39 10.28 -2.48 5.98
C THR A 39 9.54 -1.70 7.07
N LEU A 40 8.21 -1.65 7.03
CA LEU A 40 7.39 -1.11 8.11
C LEU A 40 7.53 -1.95 9.40
N ASP A 41 7.55 -3.27 9.28
CA ASP A 41 7.77 -4.17 10.42
C ASP A 41 9.13 -3.91 11.07
N LEU A 42 10.19 -3.75 10.26
CA LEU A 42 11.51 -3.38 10.77
C LEU A 42 11.51 -2.04 11.54
N VAL A 43 10.74 -1.09 11.08
CA VAL A 43 10.59 0.22 11.77
C VAL A 43 9.83 0.07 13.08
N ALA A 44 8.75 -0.72 13.10
CA ALA A 44 7.96 -0.96 14.31
C ALA A 44 8.76 -1.69 15.40
N ASP A 45 9.69 -2.54 15.00
CA ASP A 45 10.55 -3.34 15.88
C ASP A 45 11.78 -2.58 16.42
N LEU A 46 12.02 -1.33 16.00
CA LEU A 46 13.13 -0.53 16.51
C LEU A 46 12.96 -0.27 18.01
N PRO A 47 13.95 -0.63 18.83
CA PRO A 47 13.82 -0.51 20.28
C PRO A 47 13.91 0.95 20.73
N GLY A 48 13.02 1.38 21.62
CA GLY A 48 13.14 2.68 22.30
C GLY A 48 12.88 3.91 21.43
N VAL A 49 12.18 3.77 20.30
CA VAL A 49 11.74 4.93 19.51
C VAL A 49 10.72 5.74 20.32
N ARG A 50 11.02 7.00 20.54
CA ARG A 50 10.16 7.95 21.27
C ARG A 50 9.54 9.01 20.37
N LEU A 51 10.21 9.31 19.25
CA LEU A 51 9.81 10.38 18.36
C LEU A 51 10.13 10.03 16.90
N GLY A 52 9.12 10.09 16.03
CA GLY A 52 9.27 10.05 14.58
C GLY A 52 9.31 11.46 13.99
N LEU A 53 10.32 11.73 13.18
CA LEU A 53 10.47 12.98 12.43
C LEU A 53 10.26 12.68 10.93
N PRO A 54 9.08 13.02 10.38
CA PRO A 54 8.75 12.77 8.99
C PRO A 54 9.30 13.87 8.07
N ALA A 55 9.38 13.57 6.76
CA ALA A 55 9.67 14.58 5.75
C ALA A 55 8.47 15.54 5.52
N HIS A 56 7.25 15.07 5.77
CA HIS A 56 6.01 15.84 5.65
C HIS A 56 5.10 15.61 6.86
N GLY A 57 4.46 16.66 7.32
CA GLY A 57 3.58 16.63 8.49
C GLY A 57 4.32 16.99 9.80
N HIS A 58 3.76 16.58 10.91
CA HIS A 58 4.27 16.91 12.24
C HIS A 58 5.03 15.73 12.86
N PRO A 59 5.99 15.99 13.78
CA PRO A 59 6.57 14.93 14.62
C PRO A 59 5.47 14.12 15.31
N PHE A 60 5.72 12.82 15.51
CA PHE A 60 4.76 11.90 16.12
C PHE A 60 5.45 10.90 17.04
N GLU A 61 4.77 10.47 18.10
CA GLU A 61 5.39 9.67 19.18
C GLU A 61 5.11 8.17 19.02
N ASP A 62 3.89 7.76 18.63
CA ASP A 62 3.50 6.36 18.50
C ASP A 62 3.86 5.80 17.11
N VAL A 63 5.14 5.53 16.89
CA VAL A 63 5.62 4.98 15.61
C VAL A 63 5.04 3.58 15.34
N PRO A 64 5.03 2.61 16.30
CA PRO A 64 4.43 1.30 16.07
C PRO A 64 2.92 1.39 15.74
N GLY A 65 2.16 2.18 16.49
CA GLY A 65 0.73 2.36 16.23
C GLY A 65 0.47 3.01 14.86
N ARG A 66 1.34 3.92 14.41
CA ARG A 66 1.24 4.49 13.08
C ARG A 66 1.56 3.47 11.99
N VAL A 67 2.55 2.62 12.18
CA VAL A 67 2.85 1.49 11.28
C VAL A 67 1.64 0.58 11.14
N ASP A 68 1.01 0.20 12.26
CA ASP A 68 -0.19 -0.64 12.24
C ASP A 68 -1.35 0.02 11.48
N ALA A 69 -1.54 1.34 11.64
CA ALA A 69 -2.55 2.08 10.90
C ALA A 69 -2.29 2.09 9.39
N ILE A 70 -1.03 2.22 8.96
CA ILE A 70 -0.65 2.16 7.55
C ILE A 70 -0.90 0.75 6.99
N LYS A 71 -0.52 -0.30 7.71
CA LYS A 71 -0.76 -1.69 7.29
C LYS A 71 -2.25 -1.99 7.12
N ARG A 72 -3.08 -1.59 8.09
CA ARG A 72 -4.55 -1.71 7.99
C ARG A 72 -5.11 -0.99 6.78
N HIS A 73 -4.60 0.20 6.46
CA HIS A 73 -5.04 0.92 5.25
C HIS A 73 -4.80 0.10 3.97
N HIS A 74 -3.66 -0.58 3.85
CA HIS A 74 -3.39 -1.45 2.71
C HIS A 74 -4.28 -2.71 2.70
N GLU A 75 -4.56 -3.30 3.85
CA GLU A 75 -5.51 -4.42 4.00
C GLU A 75 -6.93 -4.01 3.58
N GLU A 76 -7.40 -2.85 4.03
CA GLU A 76 -8.70 -2.29 3.63
C GLU A 76 -8.75 -2.05 2.11
N ARG A 77 -7.67 -1.62 1.50
CA ARG A 77 -7.56 -1.41 0.06
C ARG A 77 -7.70 -2.73 -0.71
N MET A 78 -7.04 -3.80 -0.25
CA MET A 78 -7.18 -5.14 -0.84
C MET A 78 -8.60 -5.68 -0.66
N HIS A 79 -9.22 -5.47 0.50
CA HIS A 79 -10.62 -5.82 0.75
C HIS A 79 -11.60 -5.12 -0.21
N LEU A 80 -11.39 -3.83 -0.47
CA LEU A 80 -12.19 -3.09 -1.46
C LEU A 80 -12.03 -3.69 -2.86
N LEU A 81 -10.81 -4.06 -3.25
CA LEU A 81 -10.56 -4.71 -4.54
C LEU A 81 -11.30 -6.05 -4.66
N GLN A 82 -11.35 -6.86 -3.60
CA GLN A 82 -12.13 -8.10 -3.56
C GLN A 82 -13.63 -7.84 -3.77
N GLN A 83 -14.19 -6.84 -3.08
CA GLN A 83 -15.61 -6.49 -3.19
C GLN A 83 -15.95 -5.97 -4.60
N VAL A 84 -15.15 -5.08 -5.14
CA VAL A 84 -15.35 -4.49 -6.46
C VAL A 84 -15.21 -5.55 -7.55
N SER A 85 -14.20 -6.40 -7.48
CA SER A 85 -13.98 -7.47 -8.46
C SER A 85 -15.12 -8.50 -8.45
N SER A 86 -15.72 -8.75 -7.29
CA SER A 86 -16.90 -9.63 -7.19
C SER A 86 -18.11 -9.12 -7.99
N SER A 87 -18.19 -7.82 -8.21
CA SER A 87 -19.27 -7.17 -8.98
C SER A 87 -18.91 -6.96 -10.45
N LEU A 88 -17.65 -6.61 -10.74
CA LEU A 88 -17.17 -6.29 -12.09
C LEU A 88 -16.70 -7.53 -12.87
N GLY A 89 -16.25 -8.59 -12.17
CA GLY A 89 -15.46 -9.65 -12.77
C GLY A 89 -14.06 -9.19 -13.16
N ALA A 90 -13.50 -9.79 -14.21
CA ALA A 90 -12.19 -9.39 -14.71
C ALA A 90 -12.20 -7.97 -15.29
N ALA A 91 -11.30 -7.14 -14.80
CA ALA A 91 -11.24 -5.72 -15.15
C ALA A 91 -9.80 -5.20 -15.23
N THR A 92 -9.61 -4.08 -15.93
CA THR A 92 -8.31 -3.41 -16.02
C THR A 92 -7.97 -2.70 -14.70
N VAL A 93 -6.68 -2.42 -14.49
CA VAL A 93 -6.22 -1.60 -13.35
C VAL A 93 -7.00 -0.28 -13.28
N GLN A 94 -7.19 0.39 -14.42
CA GLN A 94 -7.92 1.66 -14.48
C GLN A 94 -9.38 1.52 -14.03
N GLN A 95 -10.08 0.48 -14.47
CA GLN A 95 -11.47 0.23 -14.05
C GLN A 95 -11.55 -0.02 -12.54
N LEU A 96 -10.71 -0.91 -12.00
CA LEU A 96 -10.66 -1.20 -10.58
C LEU A 96 -10.27 0.04 -9.75
N SER A 97 -9.26 0.79 -10.21
CA SER A 97 -8.83 2.04 -9.56
C SER A 97 -9.97 3.05 -9.42
N ARG A 98 -10.79 3.21 -10.46
CA ARG A 98 -11.91 4.15 -10.46
C ARG A 98 -13.02 3.78 -9.48
N GLU A 99 -13.16 2.51 -9.16
CA GLU A 99 -14.14 2.05 -8.15
C GLU A 99 -13.66 2.24 -6.71
N ILE A 100 -12.34 2.12 -6.47
CA ILE A 100 -11.79 2.21 -5.11
C ILE A 100 -11.28 3.60 -4.73
N PHE A 101 -11.14 4.52 -5.70
CA PHE A 101 -10.73 5.90 -5.45
C PHE A 101 -11.83 6.90 -5.82
N PRO A 102 -12.03 7.96 -5.02
CA PRO A 102 -12.90 9.06 -5.39
C PRO A 102 -12.46 9.72 -6.70
N LYS A 103 -13.42 10.19 -7.51
CA LYS A 103 -13.16 10.79 -8.83
C LYS A 103 -12.06 11.87 -8.82
N LYS A 104 -11.99 12.68 -7.75
CA LYS A 104 -10.97 13.73 -7.58
C LYS A 104 -9.53 13.19 -7.49
N HIS A 105 -9.36 11.90 -7.22
CA HIS A 105 -8.06 11.23 -7.10
C HIS A 105 -7.74 10.31 -8.29
N TRP A 106 -8.59 10.24 -9.31
CA TRP A 106 -8.31 9.44 -10.48
C TRP A 106 -7.06 9.92 -11.20
N GLY A 107 -6.27 9.00 -11.73
CA GLY A 107 -5.06 9.27 -12.49
C GLY A 107 -3.94 8.29 -12.20
N VAL A 108 -2.77 8.61 -12.71
CA VAL A 108 -1.59 7.72 -12.71
C VAL A 108 -1.21 7.26 -11.30
N MET A 109 -1.32 8.12 -10.29
CA MET A 109 -0.99 7.76 -8.90
C MET A 109 -1.93 6.69 -8.35
N ALA A 110 -3.24 6.86 -8.51
CA ALA A 110 -4.24 5.89 -8.08
C ALA A 110 -4.11 4.56 -8.85
N GLU A 111 -3.87 4.63 -10.14
CA GLU A 111 -3.65 3.44 -10.99
C GLU A 111 -2.37 2.69 -10.59
N SER A 112 -1.29 3.41 -10.32
CA SER A 112 -0.01 2.82 -9.87
C SER A 112 -0.14 2.13 -8.50
N GLU A 113 -0.86 2.74 -7.57
CA GLU A 113 -1.14 2.15 -6.26
C GLU A 113 -2.04 0.91 -6.39
N THR A 114 -3.09 1.00 -7.18
CA THR A 114 -3.97 -0.15 -7.47
C THR A 114 -3.18 -1.30 -8.09
N PHE A 115 -2.31 -1.01 -9.04
CA PHE A 115 -1.44 -2.00 -9.66
C PHE A 115 -0.53 -2.69 -8.63
N ALA A 116 0.08 -1.95 -7.70
CA ALA A 116 0.91 -2.52 -6.65
C ALA A 116 0.14 -3.52 -5.77
N HIS A 117 -1.10 -3.20 -5.40
CA HIS A 117 -1.96 -4.09 -4.62
C HIS A 117 -2.36 -5.34 -5.43
N LEU A 118 -2.76 -5.17 -6.69
CA LEU A 118 -3.15 -6.29 -7.55
C LEU A 118 -1.98 -7.25 -7.81
N GLU A 119 -0.78 -6.75 -8.09
CA GLU A 119 0.40 -7.60 -8.25
C GLU A 119 0.75 -8.37 -6.98
N HIS A 120 0.65 -7.70 -5.81
CA HIS A 120 0.80 -8.37 -4.52
C HIS A 120 -0.22 -9.51 -4.35
N MET A 121 -1.49 -9.27 -4.64
CA MET A 121 -2.56 -10.26 -4.54
C MET A 121 -2.38 -11.42 -5.54
N VAL A 122 -1.89 -11.15 -6.75
CA VAL A 122 -1.54 -12.22 -7.72
C VAL A 122 -0.43 -13.10 -7.18
N LEU A 123 0.63 -12.52 -6.62
CA LEU A 123 1.74 -13.27 -6.04
C LEU A 123 1.36 -14.04 -4.77
N ALA A 124 0.36 -13.56 -4.03
CA ALA A 124 -0.22 -14.24 -2.89
C ALA A 124 -1.23 -15.35 -3.28
N GLY A 125 -1.60 -15.47 -4.55
CA GLY A 125 -2.61 -16.42 -5.02
C GLY A 125 -4.06 -15.98 -4.75
N GLU A 126 -4.27 -14.70 -4.46
CA GLU A 126 -5.58 -14.09 -4.16
C GLU A 126 -6.22 -13.41 -5.37
N ALA A 127 -5.48 -13.27 -6.46
CA ALA A 127 -5.96 -12.72 -7.72
C ALA A 127 -5.32 -13.45 -8.90
N GLU A 128 -5.99 -13.40 -10.04
CA GLU A 128 -5.47 -13.86 -11.32
C GLU A 128 -5.29 -12.66 -12.25
N ARG A 129 -4.28 -12.73 -13.09
CA ARG A 129 -4.11 -11.78 -14.19
C ARG A 129 -4.02 -12.52 -15.52
N ARG A 130 -4.63 -11.93 -16.55
CA ARG A 130 -4.57 -12.46 -17.91
C ARG A 130 -4.54 -11.33 -18.93
N GLU A 131 -4.00 -11.59 -20.08
CA GLU A 131 -4.02 -10.67 -21.20
C GLU A 131 -5.14 -11.06 -22.19
N GLU A 132 -6.02 -10.10 -22.47
CA GLU A 132 -7.07 -10.26 -23.47
C GLU A 132 -7.08 -9.07 -24.41
N HIS A 133 -6.98 -9.33 -25.73
CA HIS A 133 -6.99 -8.28 -26.77
C HIS A 133 -5.99 -7.13 -26.51
N GLY A 134 -4.78 -7.47 -26.03
CA GLY A 134 -3.72 -6.52 -25.71
C GLY A 134 -3.98 -5.69 -24.43
N ARG A 135 -4.92 -6.12 -23.60
CA ARG A 135 -5.21 -5.49 -22.29
C ARG A 135 -4.93 -6.47 -21.17
N LEU A 136 -4.31 -5.98 -20.13
CA LEU A 136 -4.09 -6.74 -18.90
C LEU A 136 -5.33 -6.61 -18.00
N LEU A 137 -5.94 -7.75 -17.69
CA LEU A 137 -7.11 -7.84 -16.81
C LEU A 137 -6.74 -8.57 -15.54
N TYR A 138 -7.37 -8.15 -14.44
CA TYR A 138 -7.26 -8.76 -13.13
C TYR A 138 -8.63 -9.23 -12.65
N GLU A 139 -8.67 -10.37 -11.99
CA GLU A 139 -9.84 -10.91 -11.31
C GLU A 139 -9.41 -11.31 -9.90
N VAL A 140 -9.97 -10.63 -8.91
CA VAL A 140 -9.62 -10.85 -7.50
C VAL A 140 -10.59 -11.85 -6.90
N ALA A 141 -10.05 -12.86 -6.22
CA ALA A 141 -10.86 -13.85 -5.52
C ALA A 141 -11.71 -13.19 -4.42
N PRO A 142 -12.94 -13.67 -4.19
CA PRO A 142 -13.76 -13.17 -3.09
C PRO A 142 -13.07 -13.45 -1.75
N PRO A 143 -13.36 -12.67 -0.70
CA PRO A 143 -12.83 -12.94 0.63
C PRO A 143 -13.27 -14.31 1.12
N SER A 144 -12.35 -14.98 1.78
CA SER A 144 -12.60 -16.33 2.36
C SER A 144 -13.59 -16.29 3.51
#